data_0b5648f01b23ac924f2e75b34734e279
#
_entry.id   0b5648f01b23ac924f2e75b34734e279
#
_cell.length_a   1.000
_cell.length_b   1.000
_cell.length_c   1.000
_cell.angle_alpha   90.00
_cell.angle_beta   90.00
_cell.angle_gamma   90.00
#
_symmetry.space_group_name_H-M   'P 1'
#
loop_
_entity.id
_entity.type
_entity.pdbx_description
1 polymer ?
#
loop_
_entity_poly.entity_id
_entity_poly.type
_entity_poly.pdbx_seq_one_letter_code
_entity_poly.pdbx_strand_id
1 'polypeptide(L)'
;VRKIWIVALLLIGFTACSPSEEELMKAGIEKMDSQEWEGAISLFDRVLDQNPSQGQALNAKGVALFQLEKFKEAIPVFSQGIEADSASYKPWFNRGNAHFELGNFKEAISDYNMANRLDPAQTDIYYNRGVALLSNESYEDAILDFDMALQTNPNQALVHFNKGKAQMGNNDPVGALESLTNAVNLDPKNGAAYYLLGVTRLSALNQKNEGCADLKMAFSLGYQEAETWINDFCD
;
A
#
# COMPACT_ATOMS: atom_id res chain seq x y z
N VAL A 1 63.66 -4.07 56.68
CA VAL A 1 62.67 -4.97 56.18
C VAL A 1 61.50 -4.12 55.58
N ARG A 2 61.48 -3.89 54.22
CA ARG A 2 60.47 -3.14 53.53
C ARG A 2 59.32 -4.12 53.15
N LYS A 3 58.11 -3.90 53.69
CA LYS A 3 56.91 -4.62 53.29
C LYS A 3 56.36 -3.97 52.00
N ILE A 4 56.40 -4.71 50.87
CA ILE A 4 55.73 -4.35 49.60
C ILE A 4 54.29 -4.82 49.71
N TRP A 5 53.35 -3.86 49.73
CA TRP A 5 51.94 -4.15 49.59
C TRP A 5 51.63 -4.25 48.10
N ILE A 6 51.31 -5.44 47.62
CA ILE A 6 50.76 -5.67 46.27
C ILE A 6 49.27 -5.37 46.36
N VAL A 7 48.85 -4.23 45.81
CA VAL A 7 47.43 -3.91 45.61
C VAL A 7 46.99 -4.63 44.33
N ALA A 8 46.30 -5.73 44.50
CA ALA A 8 45.62 -6.41 43.37
C ALA A 8 44.42 -5.57 42.97
N LEU A 9 44.50 -4.83 41.84
CA LEU A 9 43.39 -4.19 41.19
C LEU A 9 42.53 -5.29 40.55
N LEU A 10 41.41 -5.63 41.19
CA LEU A 10 40.33 -6.42 40.61
C LEU A 10 39.64 -5.55 39.53
N LEU A 11 40.03 -5.73 38.28
CA LEU A 11 39.27 -5.27 37.13
C LEU A 11 37.96 -6.08 37.09
N ILE A 12 36.89 -5.57 37.70
CA ILE A 12 35.55 -6.04 37.49
C ILE A 12 35.17 -5.57 36.08
N GLY A 13 35.39 -6.45 35.12
CA GLY A 13 34.86 -6.26 33.77
C GLY A 13 33.33 -6.29 33.84
N PHE A 14 32.70 -5.12 33.75
CA PHE A 14 31.29 -5.04 33.40
C PHE A 14 31.18 -5.59 31.98
N THR A 15 30.87 -6.87 31.83
CA THR A 15 30.32 -7.40 30.61
C THR A 15 28.92 -6.77 30.49
N ALA A 16 28.84 -5.60 29.84
CA ALA A 16 27.54 -5.11 29.38
C ALA A 16 26.97 -6.23 28.51
N CYS A 17 25.94 -6.91 29.02
CA CYS A 17 25.23 -7.90 28.26
C CYS A 17 24.65 -7.19 27.02
N SER A 18 25.12 -7.55 25.84
CA SER A 18 24.51 -7.02 24.61
C SER A 18 23.03 -7.40 24.60
N PRO A 19 22.12 -6.48 24.21
CA PRO A 19 20.69 -6.79 24.15
C PRO A 19 20.43 -8.04 23.31
N SER A 20 19.48 -8.85 23.75
CA SER A 20 19.05 -10.04 23.02
C SER A 20 18.33 -9.65 21.72
N GLU A 21 18.24 -10.60 20.79
CA GLU A 21 17.46 -10.45 19.55
C GLU A 21 16.01 -10.01 19.85
N GLU A 22 15.38 -10.61 20.86
CA GLU A 22 14.00 -10.29 21.27
C GLU A 22 13.88 -8.85 21.80
N GLU A 23 14.83 -8.41 22.63
CA GLU A 23 14.84 -7.03 23.14
C GLU A 23 15.03 -6.01 22.01
N LEU A 24 15.92 -6.31 21.05
CA LEU A 24 16.17 -5.45 19.89
C LEU A 24 14.94 -5.40 18.96
N MET A 25 14.30 -6.56 18.69
CA MET A 25 13.06 -6.62 17.91
C MET A 25 11.96 -5.78 18.55
N LYS A 26 11.73 -5.95 19.85
CA LYS A 26 10.72 -5.18 20.58
C LYS A 26 11.01 -3.68 20.51
N ALA A 27 12.24 -3.26 20.78
CA ALA A 27 12.61 -1.85 20.71
C ALA A 27 12.48 -1.28 19.27
N GLY A 28 12.79 -2.09 18.24
CA GLY A 28 12.59 -1.73 16.85
C GLY A 28 11.11 -1.48 16.51
N ILE A 29 10.21 -2.35 16.98
CA ILE A 29 8.77 -2.20 16.80
C ILE A 29 8.26 -0.95 17.53
N GLU A 30 8.69 -0.69 18.76
CA GLU A 30 8.35 0.53 19.51
C GLU A 30 8.78 1.80 18.77
N LYS A 31 9.94 1.76 18.07
CA LYS A 31 10.37 2.85 17.21
C LYS A 31 9.47 3.02 15.98
N MET A 32 9.03 1.92 15.36
CA MET A 32 8.06 1.98 14.25
C MET A 32 6.73 2.60 14.70
N ASP A 33 6.21 2.21 15.85
CA ASP A 33 4.97 2.75 16.42
C ASP A 33 5.08 4.26 16.69
N SER A 34 6.28 4.73 17.01
CA SER A 34 6.61 6.15 17.20
C SER A 34 6.98 6.86 15.90
N GLN A 35 6.93 6.19 14.74
CA GLN A 35 7.33 6.69 13.43
C GLN A 35 8.82 7.13 13.36
N GLU A 36 9.66 6.60 14.23
CA GLU A 36 11.09 6.84 14.26
C GLU A 36 11.81 5.81 13.36
N TRP A 37 11.60 5.90 12.05
CA TRP A 37 11.93 4.86 11.07
C TRP A 37 13.44 4.55 11.00
N GLU A 38 14.32 5.56 11.00
CA GLU A 38 15.77 5.37 11.01
C GLU A 38 16.24 4.67 12.29
N GLY A 39 15.63 5.01 13.42
CA GLY A 39 15.90 4.36 14.71
C GLY A 39 15.48 2.88 14.67
N ALA A 40 14.33 2.58 14.08
CA ALA A 40 13.85 1.22 13.88
C ALA A 40 14.79 0.41 12.98
N ILE A 41 15.21 0.96 11.83
CA ILE A 41 16.18 0.33 10.91
C ILE A 41 17.47 -0.05 11.65
N SER A 42 18.05 0.89 12.44
CA SER A 42 19.27 0.63 13.18
C SER A 42 19.14 -0.53 14.19
N LEU A 43 17.96 -0.68 14.81
CA LEU A 43 17.70 -1.79 15.73
C LEU A 43 17.52 -3.11 14.99
N PHE A 44 16.81 -3.12 13.85
CA PHE A 44 16.66 -4.31 13.01
C PHE A 44 18.01 -4.73 12.38
N ASP A 45 18.89 -3.78 12.03
CA ASP A 45 20.25 -4.11 11.59
C ASP A 45 21.01 -4.88 12.67
N ARG A 46 20.92 -4.47 13.93
CA ARG A 46 21.54 -5.18 15.06
C ARG A 46 20.92 -6.56 15.30
N VAL A 47 19.62 -6.75 15.03
CA VAL A 47 19.00 -8.08 15.02
C VAL A 47 19.62 -8.94 13.91
N LEU A 48 19.73 -8.38 12.69
CA LEU A 48 20.25 -9.07 11.52
C LEU A 48 21.76 -9.35 11.61
N ASP A 49 22.52 -8.57 12.38
CA ASP A 49 23.91 -8.86 12.72
C ASP A 49 24.03 -10.14 13.58
N GLN A 50 23.02 -10.42 14.44
CA GLN A 50 22.96 -11.63 15.26
C GLN A 50 22.34 -12.81 14.49
N ASN A 51 21.31 -12.55 13.68
CA ASN A 51 20.55 -13.55 12.93
C ASN A 51 20.20 -13.00 11.53
N PRO A 52 21.07 -13.17 10.52
CA PRO A 52 20.87 -12.61 9.17
C PRO A 52 19.62 -13.12 8.45
N SER A 53 19.05 -14.25 8.87
CA SER A 53 17.85 -14.86 8.28
C SER A 53 16.58 -14.66 9.12
N GLN A 54 16.58 -13.70 10.03
CA GLN A 54 15.40 -13.39 10.83
C GLN A 54 14.33 -12.68 9.98
N GLY A 55 13.37 -13.47 9.45
CA GLY A 55 12.38 -13.01 8.48
C GLY A 55 11.50 -11.85 8.96
N GLN A 56 11.16 -11.81 10.26
CA GLN A 56 10.36 -10.71 10.80
C GLN A 56 11.16 -9.40 10.86
N ALA A 57 12.45 -9.45 11.20
CA ALA A 57 13.33 -8.29 11.21
C ALA A 57 13.55 -7.75 9.80
N LEU A 58 13.77 -8.65 8.82
CA LEU A 58 13.88 -8.28 7.40
C LEU A 58 12.61 -7.59 6.92
N ASN A 59 11.43 -8.19 7.18
CA ASN A 59 10.17 -7.57 6.78
C ASN A 59 9.96 -6.21 7.47
N ALA A 60 10.21 -6.10 8.77
CA ALA A 60 10.05 -4.85 9.51
C ALA A 60 11.01 -3.75 9.04
N LYS A 61 12.29 -4.10 8.77
CA LYS A 61 13.26 -3.17 8.17
C LYS A 61 12.82 -2.70 6.80
N GLY A 62 12.33 -3.61 5.96
CA GLY A 62 11.78 -3.28 4.64
C GLY A 62 10.60 -2.31 4.74
N VAL A 63 9.68 -2.53 5.70
CA VAL A 63 8.56 -1.61 5.96
C VAL A 63 9.06 -0.24 6.43
N ALA A 64 10.04 -0.17 7.32
CA ALA A 64 10.61 1.11 7.76
C ALA A 64 11.28 1.88 6.60
N LEU A 65 12.00 1.18 5.70
CA LEU A 65 12.54 1.77 4.47
C LEU A 65 11.44 2.27 3.53
N PHE A 66 10.35 1.51 3.40
CA PHE A 66 9.19 1.90 2.59
C PHE A 66 8.55 3.20 3.13
N GLN A 67 8.38 3.33 4.44
CA GLN A 67 7.83 4.53 5.08
C GLN A 67 8.71 5.77 4.88
N LEU A 68 10.02 5.57 4.67
CA LEU A 68 10.96 6.63 4.28
C LEU A 68 11.00 6.87 2.75
N GLU A 69 10.08 6.28 1.99
CA GLU A 69 10.04 6.33 0.52
C GLU A 69 11.31 5.77 -0.16
N LYS A 70 12.12 4.99 0.57
CA LYS A 70 13.33 4.33 0.06
C LYS A 70 12.99 3.01 -0.62
N PHE A 71 12.06 3.04 -1.58
CA PHE A 71 11.50 1.86 -2.23
C PHE A 71 12.56 0.97 -2.87
N LYS A 72 13.56 1.57 -3.54
CA LYS A 72 14.66 0.81 -4.17
C LYS A 72 15.54 0.07 -3.17
N GLU A 73 15.66 0.59 -1.94
CA GLU A 73 16.40 -0.05 -0.85
C GLU A 73 15.54 -1.11 -0.14
N ALA A 74 14.23 -0.90 -0.06
CA ALA A 74 13.29 -1.84 0.56
C ALA A 74 13.16 -3.17 -0.21
N ILE A 75 13.13 -3.13 -1.55
CA ILE A 75 12.95 -4.31 -2.40
C ILE A 75 13.96 -5.44 -2.10
N PRO A 76 15.29 -5.23 -2.08
CA PRO A 76 16.24 -6.28 -1.74
C PRO A 76 16.08 -6.81 -0.31
N VAL A 77 15.66 -5.97 0.64
CA VAL A 77 15.41 -6.39 2.02
C VAL A 77 14.18 -7.30 2.10
N PHE A 78 13.09 -6.96 1.41
CA PHE A 78 11.94 -7.85 1.30
C PHE A 78 12.28 -9.15 0.58
N SER A 79 13.16 -9.11 -0.44
CA SER A 79 13.62 -10.32 -1.13
C SER A 79 14.37 -11.27 -0.19
N GLN A 80 15.23 -10.75 0.67
CA GLN A 80 15.85 -11.54 1.74
C GLN A 80 14.80 -12.09 2.73
N GLY A 81 13.77 -11.31 3.06
CA GLY A 81 12.65 -11.76 3.88
C GLY A 81 11.88 -12.94 3.26
N ILE A 82 11.69 -12.92 1.94
CA ILE A 82 11.08 -14.02 1.17
C ILE A 82 11.98 -15.29 1.22
N GLU A 83 13.28 -15.12 1.07
CA GLU A 83 14.24 -16.23 1.15
C GLU A 83 14.27 -16.84 2.55
N ALA A 84 14.16 -16.01 3.59
CA ALA A 84 14.14 -16.44 4.99
C ALA A 84 12.83 -17.14 5.39
N ASP A 85 11.68 -16.69 4.88
CA ASP A 85 10.36 -17.28 5.11
C ASP A 85 9.49 -17.16 3.85
N SER A 86 9.60 -18.13 2.96
CA SER A 86 8.84 -18.19 1.72
C SER A 86 7.34 -18.48 1.90
N ALA A 87 6.91 -18.91 3.11
CA ALA A 87 5.51 -19.20 3.43
C ALA A 87 4.73 -17.97 3.91
N SER A 88 5.42 -16.91 4.31
CA SER A 88 4.78 -15.66 4.71
C SER A 88 4.37 -14.84 3.49
N TYR A 89 3.10 -14.40 3.44
CA TYR A 89 2.62 -13.51 2.38
C TYR A 89 3.18 -12.07 2.52
N LYS A 90 3.52 -11.66 3.74
CA LYS A 90 3.84 -10.26 4.07
C LYS A 90 5.01 -9.67 3.28
N PRO A 91 6.18 -10.32 3.17
CA PRO A 91 7.27 -9.73 2.42
C PRO A 91 6.98 -9.68 0.90
N TRP A 92 6.19 -10.63 0.35
CA TRP A 92 5.71 -10.55 -1.02
C TRP A 92 4.79 -9.34 -1.22
N PHE A 93 3.78 -9.18 -0.37
CA PHE A 93 2.85 -8.07 -0.41
C PHE A 93 3.57 -6.71 -0.31
N ASN A 94 4.48 -6.58 0.65
CA ASN A 94 5.23 -5.34 0.87
C ASN A 94 6.21 -5.04 -0.27
N ARG A 95 6.83 -6.06 -0.88
CA ARG A 95 7.68 -5.88 -2.07
C ARG A 95 6.83 -5.45 -3.27
N GLY A 96 5.65 -6.02 -3.42
CA GLY A 96 4.66 -5.60 -4.42
C GLY A 96 4.29 -4.13 -4.26
N ASN A 97 4.04 -3.66 -3.03
CA ASN A 97 3.79 -2.24 -2.76
C ASN A 97 5.00 -1.38 -3.19
N ALA A 98 6.23 -1.79 -2.87
CA ALA A 98 7.42 -1.05 -3.26
C ALA A 98 7.64 -1.02 -4.78
N HIS A 99 7.33 -2.10 -5.48
CA HIS A 99 7.32 -2.13 -6.95
C HIS A 99 6.25 -1.21 -7.54
N PHE A 100 5.05 -1.20 -6.95
CA PHE A 100 3.95 -0.32 -7.37
C PHE A 100 4.35 1.17 -7.29
N GLU A 101 4.92 1.60 -6.16
CA GLU A 101 5.37 2.98 -5.97
C GLU A 101 6.47 3.41 -6.96
N LEU A 102 7.23 2.46 -7.47
CA LEU A 102 8.22 2.70 -8.53
C LEU A 102 7.64 2.63 -9.96
N GLY A 103 6.33 2.39 -10.11
CA GLY A 103 5.68 2.20 -11.42
C GLY A 103 5.97 0.84 -12.08
N ASN A 104 6.57 -0.10 -11.37
CA ASN A 104 6.87 -1.45 -11.84
C ASN A 104 5.61 -2.35 -11.66
N PHE A 105 4.53 -2.02 -12.38
CA PHE A 105 3.21 -2.64 -12.15
C PHE A 105 3.20 -4.15 -12.41
N LYS A 106 3.96 -4.65 -13.36
CA LYS A 106 4.03 -6.09 -13.66
C LYS A 106 4.68 -6.88 -12.53
N GLU A 107 5.76 -6.36 -11.97
CA GLU A 107 6.45 -6.93 -10.81
C GLU A 107 5.55 -6.87 -9.57
N ALA A 108 4.84 -5.76 -9.35
CA ALA A 108 3.87 -5.62 -8.27
C ALA A 108 2.76 -6.68 -8.37
N ILE A 109 2.15 -6.84 -9.56
CA ILE A 109 1.12 -7.85 -9.81
C ILE A 109 1.66 -9.26 -9.55
N SER A 110 2.88 -9.57 -9.98
CA SER A 110 3.52 -10.87 -9.73
C SER A 110 3.67 -11.15 -8.24
N ASP A 111 4.13 -10.17 -7.47
CA ASP A 111 4.30 -10.29 -6.02
C ASP A 111 2.96 -10.40 -5.28
N TYR A 112 1.95 -9.62 -5.66
CA TYR A 112 0.59 -9.75 -5.11
C TYR A 112 -0.05 -11.11 -5.45
N ASN A 113 0.23 -11.68 -6.62
CA ASN A 113 -0.22 -13.03 -6.98
C ASN A 113 0.38 -14.08 -6.03
N MET A 114 1.65 -13.93 -5.65
CA MET A 114 2.28 -14.80 -4.67
C MET A 114 1.69 -14.60 -3.28
N ALA A 115 1.54 -13.36 -2.84
CA ALA A 115 0.91 -13.03 -1.56
C ALA A 115 -0.50 -13.63 -1.46
N ASN A 116 -1.33 -13.47 -2.50
CA ASN A 116 -2.69 -13.99 -2.56
C ASN A 116 -2.75 -15.53 -2.52
N ARG A 117 -1.80 -16.21 -3.15
CA ARG A 117 -1.71 -17.70 -3.07
C ARG A 117 -1.39 -18.19 -1.66
N LEU A 118 -0.56 -17.44 -0.93
CA LEU A 118 -0.15 -17.78 0.43
C LEU A 118 -1.24 -17.47 1.46
N ASP A 119 -1.95 -16.37 1.29
CA ASP A 119 -3.07 -16.00 2.16
C ASP A 119 -4.19 -15.30 1.35
N PRO A 120 -5.15 -16.08 0.80
CA PRO A 120 -6.26 -15.54 0.02
C PRO A 120 -7.33 -14.82 0.85
N ALA A 121 -7.24 -14.85 2.18
CA ALA A 121 -8.20 -14.16 3.05
C ALA A 121 -7.88 -12.67 3.25
N GLN A 122 -6.71 -12.21 2.81
CA GLN A 122 -6.28 -10.83 2.95
C GLN A 122 -6.91 -9.92 1.88
N THR A 123 -7.93 -9.18 2.26
CA THR A 123 -8.70 -8.31 1.36
C THR A 123 -7.86 -7.21 0.73
N ASP A 124 -6.88 -6.70 1.47
CA ASP A 124 -5.98 -5.63 1.00
C ASP A 124 -5.13 -6.07 -0.21
N ILE A 125 -4.84 -7.37 -0.34
CA ILE A 125 -4.10 -7.89 -1.49
C ILE A 125 -4.93 -7.72 -2.77
N TYR A 126 -6.22 -8.03 -2.74
CA TYR A 126 -7.11 -7.84 -3.89
C TYR A 126 -7.20 -6.36 -4.27
N TYR A 127 -7.39 -5.47 -3.29
CA TYR A 127 -7.45 -4.04 -3.57
C TYR A 127 -6.16 -3.53 -4.22
N ASN A 128 -5.00 -3.80 -3.62
CA ASN A 128 -3.72 -3.31 -4.14
C ASN A 128 -3.36 -3.94 -5.49
N ARG A 129 -3.66 -5.23 -5.69
CA ARG A 129 -3.48 -5.88 -7.00
C ARG A 129 -4.42 -5.29 -8.04
N GLY A 130 -5.68 -5.05 -7.69
CA GLY A 130 -6.66 -4.38 -8.56
C GLY A 130 -6.19 -3.00 -9.00
N VAL A 131 -5.60 -2.21 -8.10
CA VAL A 131 -5.02 -0.90 -8.44
C VAL A 131 -3.79 -1.04 -9.35
N ALA A 132 -2.94 -2.03 -9.11
CA ALA A 132 -1.80 -2.31 -9.99
C ALA A 132 -2.25 -2.80 -11.39
N LEU A 133 -3.27 -3.66 -11.45
CA LEU A 133 -3.89 -4.12 -12.69
C LEU A 133 -4.53 -2.97 -13.47
N LEU A 134 -5.25 -2.07 -12.78
CA LEU A 134 -5.80 -0.86 -13.38
C LEU A 134 -4.71 0.02 -13.99
N SER A 135 -3.59 0.22 -13.25
CA SER A 135 -2.46 1.00 -13.71
C SER A 135 -1.69 0.33 -14.86
N ASN A 136 -1.77 -1.00 -14.98
CA ASN A 136 -1.24 -1.79 -16.09
C ASN A 136 -2.25 -1.97 -17.25
N GLU A 137 -3.41 -1.29 -17.20
CA GLU A 137 -4.49 -1.38 -18.18
C GLU A 137 -5.13 -2.78 -18.33
N SER A 138 -4.95 -3.63 -17.33
CA SER A 138 -5.57 -4.97 -17.25
C SER A 138 -6.95 -4.84 -16.59
N TYR A 139 -7.87 -4.16 -17.28
CA TYR A 139 -9.12 -3.67 -16.68
C TYR A 139 -10.05 -4.80 -16.22
N GLU A 140 -10.18 -5.87 -17.00
CA GLU A 140 -11.05 -7.00 -16.66
C GLU A 140 -10.62 -7.68 -15.36
N ASP A 141 -9.32 -7.96 -15.20
CA ASP A 141 -8.76 -8.54 -13.99
C ASP A 141 -8.87 -7.58 -12.80
N ALA A 142 -8.69 -6.26 -13.03
CA ALA A 142 -8.86 -5.24 -12.00
C ALA A 142 -10.30 -5.22 -11.45
N ILE A 143 -11.32 -5.33 -12.31
CA ILE A 143 -12.74 -5.38 -11.92
C ILE A 143 -12.99 -6.60 -11.02
N LEU A 144 -12.47 -7.78 -11.38
CA LEU A 144 -12.59 -8.99 -10.57
C LEU A 144 -11.96 -8.82 -9.18
N ASP A 145 -10.80 -8.21 -9.11
CA ASP A 145 -10.11 -7.97 -7.84
C ASP A 145 -10.86 -6.96 -6.96
N PHE A 146 -11.40 -5.88 -7.54
CA PHE A 146 -12.25 -4.95 -6.78
C PHE A 146 -13.55 -5.61 -6.30
N ASP A 147 -14.12 -6.52 -7.08
CA ASP A 147 -15.28 -7.30 -6.64
C ASP A 147 -14.94 -8.19 -5.44
N MET A 148 -13.78 -8.85 -5.45
CA MET A 148 -13.30 -9.63 -4.31
C MET A 148 -13.08 -8.76 -3.06
N ALA A 149 -12.52 -7.56 -3.22
CA ALA A 149 -12.37 -6.62 -2.11
C ALA A 149 -13.73 -6.17 -1.52
N LEU A 150 -14.73 -5.93 -2.37
CA LEU A 150 -16.07 -5.51 -1.97
C LEU A 150 -16.92 -6.62 -1.34
N GLN A 151 -16.60 -7.90 -1.57
CA GLN A 151 -17.31 -9.02 -0.92
C GLN A 151 -17.16 -8.99 0.59
N THR A 152 -15.98 -8.60 1.09
CA THR A 152 -15.71 -8.53 2.53
C THR A 152 -16.24 -7.23 3.14
N ASN A 153 -16.09 -6.13 2.44
CA ASN A 153 -16.59 -4.81 2.88
C ASN A 153 -17.17 -4.05 1.69
N PRO A 154 -18.50 -4.07 1.52
CA PRO A 154 -19.16 -3.43 0.39
C PRO A 154 -19.19 -1.89 0.47
N ASN A 155 -18.90 -1.29 1.63
CA ASN A 155 -19.02 0.13 1.85
C ASN A 155 -17.67 0.87 1.74
N GLN A 156 -16.88 0.55 0.70
CA GLN A 156 -15.59 1.18 0.44
C GLN A 156 -15.68 2.10 -0.79
N ALA A 157 -15.88 3.40 -0.56
CA ALA A 157 -16.02 4.40 -1.63
C ALA A 157 -14.85 4.36 -2.64
N LEU A 158 -13.62 4.20 -2.15
CA LEU A 158 -12.42 4.19 -2.99
C LEU A 158 -12.35 2.94 -3.88
N VAL A 159 -12.80 1.78 -3.39
CA VAL A 159 -12.85 0.55 -4.19
C VAL A 159 -13.88 0.69 -5.31
N HIS A 160 -15.08 1.21 -5.00
CA HIS A 160 -16.11 1.50 -6.01
C HIS A 160 -15.62 2.52 -7.04
N PHE A 161 -14.90 3.56 -6.63
CA PHE A 161 -14.33 4.54 -7.54
C PHE A 161 -13.32 3.91 -8.50
N ASN A 162 -12.38 3.12 -8.00
CA ASN A 162 -11.38 2.44 -8.84
C ASN A 162 -12.00 1.36 -9.74
N LYS A 163 -13.02 0.65 -9.25
CA LYS A 163 -13.81 -0.27 -10.07
C LYS A 163 -14.50 0.46 -11.23
N GLY A 164 -15.12 1.61 -10.94
CA GLY A 164 -15.74 2.43 -11.99
C GLY A 164 -14.73 2.91 -13.04
N LYS A 165 -13.51 3.30 -12.62
CA LYS A 165 -12.40 3.61 -13.55
C LYS A 165 -12.03 2.41 -14.42
N ALA A 166 -11.89 1.24 -13.83
CA ALA A 166 -11.57 0.02 -14.56
C ALA A 166 -12.66 -0.34 -15.56
N GLN A 167 -13.94 -0.19 -15.18
CA GLN A 167 -15.10 -0.43 -16.06
C GLN A 167 -15.15 0.56 -17.23
N MET A 168 -14.81 1.83 -17.01
CA MET A 168 -14.65 2.80 -18.11
C MET A 168 -13.54 2.37 -19.08
N GLY A 169 -12.38 1.98 -18.55
CA GLY A 169 -11.27 1.45 -19.36
C GLY A 169 -11.64 0.19 -20.13
N ASN A 170 -12.49 -0.66 -19.54
CA ASN A 170 -13.03 -1.89 -20.17
C ASN A 170 -14.20 -1.65 -21.11
N ASN A 171 -14.54 -0.40 -21.41
CA ASN A 171 -15.66 0.00 -22.23
C ASN A 171 -17.03 -0.53 -21.73
N ASP A 172 -17.21 -0.56 -20.41
CA ASP A 172 -18.46 -0.89 -19.70
C ASP A 172 -19.03 0.36 -18.98
N PRO A 173 -19.68 1.29 -19.70
CA PRO A 173 -20.20 2.50 -19.09
C PRO A 173 -21.41 2.24 -18.16
N VAL A 174 -22.13 1.13 -18.33
CA VAL A 174 -23.26 0.77 -17.47
C VAL A 174 -22.77 0.32 -16.10
N GLY A 175 -21.77 -0.57 -16.06
CA GLY A 175 -21.12 -0.95 -14.83
C GLY A 175 -20.43 0.24 -14.16
N ALA A 176 -19.74 1.09 -14.93
CA ALA A 176 -19.12 2.30 -14.41
C ALA A 176 -20.13 3.25 -13.74
N LEU A 177 -21.31 3.43 -14.35
CA LEU A 177 -22.40 4.22 -13.75
C LEU A 177 -22.78 3.71 -12.36
N GLU A 178 -22.96 2.40 -12.21
CA GLU A 178 -23.30 1.77 -10.92
C GLU A 178 -22.20 1.99 -9.90
N SER A 179 -20.96 1.65 -10.26
CA SER A 179 -19.82 1.74 -9.33
C SER A 179 -19.53 3.18 -8.92
N LEU A 180 -19.53 4.13 -9.87
CA LEU A 180 -19.29 5.55 -9.55
C LEU A 180 -20.46 6.16 -8.74
N THR A 181 -21.70 5.72 -8.98
CA THR A 181 -22.85 6.13 -8.15
C THR A 181 -22.66 5.65 -6.70
N ASN A 182 -22.24 4.40 -6.49
CA ASN A 182 -21.91 3.91 -5.16
C ASN A 182 -20.78 4.70 -4.52
N ALA A 183 -19.74 5.03 -5.29
CA ALA A 183 -18.61 5.83 -4.80
C ALA A 183 -19.05 7.21 -4.28
N VAL A 184 -19.88 7.96 -5.03
CA VAL A 184 -20.34 9.30 -4.61
C VAL A 184 -21.38 9.23 -3.48
N ASN A 185 -22.17 8.15 -3.38
CA ASN A 185 -23.09 7.94 -2.27
C ASN A 185 -22.34 7.67 -0.96
N LEU A 186 -21.22 6.94 -1.02
CA LEU A 186 -20.39 6.61 0.14
C LEU A 186 -19.44 7.75 0.52
N ASP A 187 -18.94 8.50 -0.45
CA ASP A 187 -18.12 9.69 -0.26
C ASP A 187 -18.63 10.87 -1.11
N PRO A 188 -19.59 11.65 -0.60
CA PRO A 188 -20.17 12.78 -1.31
C PRO A 188 -19.20 13.97 -1.53
N LYS A 189 -17.97 13.89 -1.02
CA LYS A 189 -16.95 14.93 -1.21
C LYS A 189 -15.93 14.59 -2.30
N ASN A 190 -16.03 13.42 -2.90
CA ASN A 190 -15.11 12.97 -3.95
C ASN A 190 -15.44 13.66 -5.29
N GLY A 191 -14.84 14.82 -5.55
CA GLY A 191 -15.01 15.56 -6.80
C GLY A 191 -14.58 14.77 -8.04
N ALA A 192 -13.54 13.93 -7.94
CA ALA A 192 -13.08 13.08 -9.04
C ALA A 192 -14.11 11.99 -9.40
N ALA A 193 -14.81 11.43 -8.41
CA ALA A 193 -15.88 10.45 -8.65
C ALA A 193 -17.07 11.10 -9.34
N TYR A 194 -17.50 12.30 -8.92
CA TYR A 194 -18.54 13.06 -9.62
C TYR A 194 -18.13 13.42 -11.04
N TYR A 195 -16.88 13.81 -11.26
CA TYR A 195 -16.37 14.10 -12.59
C TYR A 195 -16.51 12.89 -13.52
N LEU A 196 -15.99 11.72 -13.11
CA LEU A 196 -16.07 10.53 -13.92
C LEU A 196 -17.52 10.07 -14.12
N LEU A 197 -18.38 10.20 -13.11
CA LEU A 197 -19.82 9.90 -13.21
C LEU A 197 -20.48 10.80 -14.25
N GLY A 198 -20.23 12.10 -14.19
CA GLY A 198 -20.75 13.08 -15.14
C GLY A 198 -20.28 12.83 -16.58
N VAL A 199 -18.98 12.58 -16.76
CA VAL A 199 -18.42 12.23 -18.08
C VAL A 199 -19.05 10.93 -18.62
N THR A 200 -19.19 9.89 -17.79
CA THR A 200 -19.81 8.62 -18.19
C THR A 200 -21.26 8.83 -18.64
N ARG A 201 -22.05 9.57 -17.88
CA ARG A 201 -23.45 9.87 -18.21
C ARG A 201 -23.58 10.66 -19.52
N LEU A 202 -22.72 11.64 -19.69
CA LEU A 202 -22.79 12.56 -20.82
C LEU A 202 -22.28 11.92 -22.11
N SER A 203 -21.11 11.31 -22.09
CA SER A 203 -20.43 10.80 -23.28
C SER A 203 -20.90 9.44 -23.75
N ALA A 204 -21.26 8.54 -22.82
CA ALA A 204 -21.55 7.14 -23.14
C ALA A 204 -23.03 6.76 -22.99
N LEU A 205 -23.76 7.42 -22.08
CA LEU A 205 -25.14 7.05 -21.77
C LEU A 205 -26.19 8.08 -22.28
N ASN A 206 -25.76 9.15 -22.90
CA ASN A 206 -26.60 10.26 -23.39
C ASN A 206 -27.56 10.86 -22.35
N GLN A 207 -27.11 10.88 -21.07
CA GLN A 207 -27.85 11.42 -19.93
C GLN A 207 -27.36 12.86 -19.63
N LYS A 208 -27.70 13.81 -20.54
CA LYS A 208 -27.15 15.17 -20.51
C LYS A 208 -27.44 15.90 -19.20
N ASN A 209 -28.66 15.91 -18.72
CA ASN A 209 -29.06 16.69 -17.55
C ASN A 209 -28.36 16.21 -16.28
N GLU A 210 -28.35 14.89 -16.06
CA GLU A 210 -27.74 14.24 -14.90
C GLU A 210 -26.21 14.37 -14.96
N GLY A 211 -25.62 14.16 -16.15
CA GLY A 211 -24.17 14.32 -16.34
C GLY A 211 -23.69 15.74 -16.07
N CYS A 212 -24.45 16.74 -16.54
CA CYS A 212 -24.15 18.15 -16.26
C CYS A 212 -24.32 18.50 -14.77
N ALA A 213 -25.29 17.90 -14.08
CA ALA A 213 -25.44 18.09 -12.64
C ALA A 213 -24.22 17.54 -11.87
N ASP A 214 -23.74 16.34 -12.24
CA ASP A 214 -22.56 15.73 -11.64
C ASP A 214 -21.28 16.53 -11.91
N LEU A 215 -21.09 17.01 -13.15
CA LEU A 215 -19.94 17.86 -13.49
C LEU A 215 -19.95 19.19 -12.72
N LYS A 216 -21.11 19.84 -12.54
CA LYS A 216 -21.25 21.03 -11.71
C LYS A 216 -20.94 20.74 -10.24
N MET A 217 -21.34 19.56 -9.74
CA MET A 217 -20.99 19.11 -8.40
C MET A 217 -19.45 18.90 -8.28
N ALA A 218 -18.83 18.19 -9.22
CA ALA A 218 -17.40 18.00 -9.26
C ALA A 218 -16.63 19.33 -9.20
N PHE A 219 -17.05 20.29 -10.02
CA PHE A 219 -16.46 21.64 -10.04
C PHE A 219 -16.62 22.36 -8.71
N SER A 220 -17.80 22.30 -8.10
CA SER A 220 -18.07 22.89 -6.78
C SER A 220 -17.22 22.29 -5.66
N LEU A 221 -16.80 21.03 -5.81
CA LEU A 221 -15.88 20.32 -4.90
C LEU A 221 -14.40 20.58 -5.24
N GLY A 222 -14.11 21.48 -6.17
CA GLY A 222 -12.75 21.89 -6.52
C GLY A 222 -12.08 21.09 -7.62
N TYR A 223 -12.81 20.17 -8.30
CA TYR A 223 -12.27 19.41 -9.42
C TYR A 223 -12.37 20.25 -10.71
N GLN A 224 -11.29 20.99 -11.02
CA GLN A 224 -11.26 22.02 -12.06
C GLN A 224 -11.44 21.47 -13.48
N GLU A 225 -11.05 20.23 -13.73
CA GLU A 225 -11.17 19.56 -15.04
C GLU A 225 -12.62 19.47 -15.51
N ALA A 226 -13.58 19.56 -14.58
CA ALA A 226 -15.01 19.57 -14.92
C ALA A 226 -15.44 20.84 -15.68
N GLU A 227 -14.75 21.99 -15.54
CA GLU A 227 -15.10 23.27 -16.14
C GLU A 227 -15.19 23.17 -17.67
N THR A 228 -14.21 22.54 -18.31
CA THR A 228 -14.18 22.34 -19.76
C THR A 228 -15.42 21.60 -20.25
N TRP A 229 -15.77 20.51 -19.57
CA TRP A 229 -16.97 19.71 -19.95
C TRP A 229 -18.26 20.49 -19.72
N ILE A 230 -18.35 21.29 -18.67
CA ILE A 230 -19.53 22.13 -18.40
C ILE A 230 -19.70 23.13 -19.53
N ASN A 231 -18.65 23.86 -19.91
CA ASN A 231 -18.70 24.88 -20.94
C ASN A 231 -19.03 24.31 -22.33
N ASP A 232 -18.49 23.12 -22.66
CA ASP A 232 -18.66 22.52 -23.98
C ASP A 232 -20.04 21.83 -24.16
N PHE A 233 -20.61 21.32 -23.07
CA PHE A 233 -21.76 20.40 -23.20
C PHE A 233 -22.98 20.75 -22.33
N CYS A 234 -22.87 21.64 -21.35
CA CYS A 234 -23.92 21.85 -20.34
C CYS A 234 -24.68 23.19 -20.44
N ASP A 235 -24.30 24.03 -21.38
CA ASP A 235 -24.99 25.33 -21.66
C ASP A 235 -26.07 25.20 -22.73
#